data_7f6c0352153fed1f627676f56f0febf7
#
_entry.id   7f6c0352153fed1f627676f56f0febf7
#
_cell.length_a   1.000
_cell.length_b   1.000
_cell.length_c   1.000
_cell.angle_alpha   90.00
_cell.angle_beta   90.00
_cell.angle_gamma   90.00
#
_symmetry.space_group_name_H-M   'P 1'
#
loop_
_entity.id
_entity.type
_entity.pdbx_description
1 polymer ?
#
loop_
_entity_poly.entity_id
_entity_poly.type
_entity_poly.pdbx_seq_one_letter_code
_entity_poly.pdbx_strand_id
1 'polypeptide(L)'
;LEHLTLSMGAMLAGVPFSAISPAYSLISQDFGKLKHIFEVLTPGMVYASDGQVFSKAIQTCATSDIEIITNTGIVGQQSCTSFQSLLDTPVTNVQEFYQTLDEHQIAKFLFTSGSTKLPKAVPTTHLMLCVNQQMLLQTFPEFEQTPPVLLDWLSWHHTFGGSHNVGIALYLSL
;
A
#
# COMPACT_ATOMS: atom_id res chain seq x y z
N LEU A 1 -9.65 -1.15 6.90
CA LEU A 1 -8.83 -0.31 7.81
C LEU A 1 -7.39 -0.84 7.89
N GLU A 2 -7.18 -2.14 7.99
CA GLU A 2 -5.88 -2.80 8.19
C GLU A 2 -4.89 -2.48 7.08
N HIS A 3 -5.34 -2.48 5.82
CA HIS A 3 -4.51 -2.09 4.68
C HIS A 3 -3.97 -0.65 4.81
N LEU A 4 -4.81 0.30 5.27
CA LEU A 4 -4.38 1.68 5.48
C LEU A 4 -3.38 1.77 6.63
N THR A 5 -3.68 1.11 7.76
CA THR A 5 -2.78 1.07 8.93
C THR A 5 -1.40 0.53 8.55
N LEU A 6 -1.36 -0.59 7.82
CA LEU A 6 -0.10 -1.19 7.37
C LEU A 6 0.67 -0.27 6.40
N SER A 7 -0.06 0.38 5.48
CA SER A 7 0.54 1.32 4.54
C SER A 7 1.14 2.54 5.24
N MET A 8 0.44 3.08 6.23
CA MET A 8 0.94 4.20 7.04
C MET A 8 2.16 3.79 7.87
N GLY A 9 2.10 2.62 8.51
CA GLY A 9 3.22 2.06 9.26
C GLY A 9 4.45 1.84 8.39
N ALA A 10 4.29 1.30 7.19
CA ALA A 10 5.37 1.12 6.22
C ALA A 10 6.02 2.46 5.85
N MET A 11 5.22 3.47 5.49
CA MET A 11 5.74 4.81 5.16
C MET A 11 6.47 5.44 6.34
N LEU A 12 5.96 5.31 7.56
CA LEU A 12 6.59 5.83 8.76
C LEU A 12 7.94 5.13 9.06
N ALA A 13 8.04 3.86 8.73
CA ALA A 13 9.26 3.06 8.86
C ALA A 13 10.24 3.23 7.68
N GLY A 14 9.92 4.06 6.68
CA GLY A 14 10.74 4.24 5.48
C GLY A 14 10.71 3.04 4.52
N VAL A 15 9.70 2.18 4.63
CA VAL A 15 9.53 1.00 3.77
C VAL A 15 8.52 1.31 2.67
N PRO A 16 8.92 1.27 1.40
CA PRO A 16 7.99 1.47 0.29
C PRO A 16 6.93 0.38 0.25
N PHE A 17 5.69 0.76 -0.01
CA PHE A 17 4.60 -0.21 -0.19
C PHE A 17 3.96 -0.10 -1.58
N SER A 18 3.16 -1.10 -1.95
CA SER A 18 2.37 -1.07 -3.18
C SER A 18 1.00 -1.70 -2.95
N ALA A 19 -0.04 -0.93 -3.21
CA ALA A 19 -1.42 -1.42 -3.24
C ALA A 19 -1.69 -2.08 -4.60
N ILE A 20 -1.99 -3.37 -4.59
CA ILE A 20 -2.19 -4.15 -5.82
C ILE A 20 -3.67 -4.41 -6.06
N SER A 21 -4.10 -4.29 -7.32
CA SER A 21 -5.49 -4.58 -7.71
C SER A 21 -5.88 -6.02 -7.36
N PRO A 22 -6.94 -6.25 -6.58
CA PRO A 22 -7.44 -7.58 -6.29
C PRO A 22 -7.77 -8.41 -7.54
N ALA A 23 -8.09 -7.76 -8.66
CA ALA A 23 -8.37 -8.42 -9.92
C ALA A 23 -7.18 -9.25 -10.44
N TYR A 24 -5.93 -8.86 -10.14
CA TYR A 24 -4.75 -9.62 -10.54
C TYR A 24 -4.59 -10.94 -9.78
N SER A 25 -5.21 -11.03 -8.60
CA SER A 25 -5.20 -12.21 -7.76
C SER A 25 -6.47 -13.06 -7.90
N LEU A 26 -7.63 -12.43 -8.06
CA LEU A 26 -8.94 -13.10 -7.98
C LEU A 26 -9.55 -13.45 -9.35
N ILE A 27 -9.25 -12.65 -10.38
CA ILE A 27 -9.84 -12.82 -11.71
C ILE A 27 -8.84 -13.46 -12.69
N SER A 28 -7.56 -13.18 -12.53
CA SER A 28 -6.50 -13.71 -13.40
C SER A 28 -6.40 -15.23 -13.29
N GLN A 29 -6.26 -15.90 -14.42
CA GLN A 29 -6.09 -17.37 -14.47
C GLN A 29 -4.61 -17.79 -14.41
N ASP A 30 -3.73 -17.00 -15.00
CA ASP A 30 -2.29 -17.28 -15.14
C ASP A 30 -1.41 -16.51 -14.16
N PHE A 31 -1.99 -15.51 -13.47
CA PHE A 31 -1.31 -14.58 -12.59
C PHE A 31 -0.13 -13.82 -13.25
N GLY A 32 -0.09 -13.73 -14.59
CA GLY A 32 1.05 -13.18 -15.30
C GLY A 32 1.39 -11.74 -14.88
N LYS A 33 0.38 -10.87 -14.68
CA LYS A 33 0.60 -9.50 -14.19
C LYS A 33 1.10 -9.48 -12.75
N LEU A 34 0.57 -10.35 -11.89
CA LEU A 34 0.98 -10.43 -10.49
C LEU A 34 2.42 -10.95 -10.37
N LYS A 35 2.80 -11.99 -11.12
CA LYS A 35 4.19 -12.48 -11.19
C LYS A 35 5.16 -11.38 -11.58
N HIS A 36 4.82 -10.64 -12.64
CA HIS A 36 5.64 -9.50 -13.08
C HIS A 36 5.80 -8.44 -11.97
N ILE A 37 4.74 -8.15 -11.22
CA ILE A 37 4.79 -7.22 -10.09
C ILE A 37 5.74 -7.74 -9.00
N PHE A 38 5.68 -9.02 -8.65
CA PHE A 38 6.59 -9.63 -7.70
C PHE A 38 8.05 -9.59 -8.18
N GLU A 39 8.31 -9.84 -9.46
CA GLU A 39 9.63 -9.73 -10.08
C GLU A 39 10.20 -8.30 -10.01
N VAL A 40 9.34 -7.29 -10.24
CA VAL A 40 9.76 -5.87 -10.24
C VAL A 40 9.98 -5.35 -8.82
N LEU A 41 9.09 -5.68 -7.88
CA LEU A 41 9.13 -5.15 -6.52
C LEU A 41 10.04 -5.95 -5.58
N THR A 42 10.24 -7.24 -5.85
CA THR A 42 10.95 -8.16 -4.92
C THR A 42 10.49 -7.97 -3.46
N PRO A 43 9.20 -8.16 -3.15
CA PRO A 43 8.66 -7.81 -1.85
C PRO A 43 9.22 -8.74 -0.76
N GLY A 44 9.60 -8.19 0.39
CA GLY A 44 9.91 -8.98 1.58
C GLY A 44 8.67 -9.36 2.40
N MET A 45 7.54 -8.70 2.14
CA MET A 45 6.29 -8.89 2.86
C MET A 45 5.09 -8.75 1.94
N VAL A 46 4.09 -9.60 2.13
CA VAL A 46 2.80 -9.55 1.42
C VAL A 46 1.67 -9.57 2.42
N TYR A 47 0.75 -8.63 2.31
CA TYR A 47 -0.48 -8.60 3.08
C TYR A 47 -1.69 -9.00 2.24
N ALA A 48 -2.52 -9.89 2.78
CA ALA A 48 -3.84 -10.23 2.25
C ALA A 48 -4.88 -10.22 3.37
N SER A 49 -6.03 -9.60 3.12
CA SER A 49 -7.11 -9.56 4.13
C SER A 49 -7.63 -10.95 4.50
N ASP A 50 -7.66 -11.87 3.56
CA ASP A 50 -8.05 -13.26 3.74
C ASP A 50 -7.07 -14.20 3.02
N GLY A 51 -6.29 -14.94 3.80
CA GLY A 51 -5.27 -15.85 3.28
C GLY A 51 -5.86 -16.96 2.43
N GLN A 52 -7.07 -17.44 2.72
CA GLN A 52 -7.71 -18.51 1.95
C GLN A 52 -8.16 -18.01 0.58
N VAL A 53 -8.80 -16.84 0.53
CA VAL A 53 -9.28 -16.23 -0.72
C VAL A 53 -8.14 -15.95 -1.69
N PHE A 54 -7.00 -15.44 -1.18
CA PHE A 54 -5.84 -15.10 -1.99
C PHE A 54 -4.79 -16.22 -2.11
N SER A 55 -5.06 -17.39 -1.52
CA SER A 55 -4.10 -18.50 -1.38
C SER A 55 -3.45 -18.89 -2.70
N LYS A 56 -4.25 -19.15 -3.75
CA LYS A 56 -3.75 -19.59 -5.05
C LYS A 56 -2.79 -18.58 -5.69
N ALA A 57 -3.10 -17.27 -5.60
CA ALA A 57 -2.29 -16.22 -6.15
C ALA A 57 -0.96 -16.10 -5.39
N ILE A 58 -1.02 -16.09 -4.06
CA ILE A 58 0.16 -15.97 -3.20
C ILE A 58 1.07 -17.18 -3.38
N GLN A 59 0.55 -18.40 -3.31
CA GLN A 59 1.35 -19.63 -3.52
C GLN A 59 2.01 -19.70 -4.91
N THR A 60 1.40 -19.04 -5.92
CA THR A 60 1.95 -19.02 -7.27
C THR A 60 3.04 -17.98 -7.46
N CYS A 61 3.02 -16.89 -6.69
CA CYS A 61 3.89 -15.73 -6.91
C CYS A 61 4.92 -15.50 -5.80
N ALA A 62 4.58 -15.83 -4.55
CA ALA A 62 5.46 -15.60 -3.42
C ALA A 62 6.47 -16.74 -3.26
N THR A 63 7.73 -16.40 -3.01
CA THR A 63 8.79 -17.32 -2.64
C THR A 63 8.77 -17.57 -1.12
N SER A 64 9.48 -18.58 -0.66
CA SER A 64 9.45 -19.02 0.76
C SER A 64 10.08 -18.03 1.75
N ASP A 65 10.83 -17.07 1.27
CA ASP A 65 11.46 -16.01 2.05
C ASP A 65 10.59 -14.77 2.26
N ILE A 66 9.43 -14.72 1.58
CA ILE A 66 8.47 -13.62 1.74
C ILE A 66 7.58 -13.88 2.96
N GLU A 67 7.52 -12.90 3.86
CA GLU A 67 6.59 -12.94 4.99
C GLU A 67 5.16 -12.68 4.53
N ILE A 68 4.25 -13.58 4.90
CA ILE A 68 2.84 -13.46 4.55
C ILE A 68 2.05 -13.06 5.79
N ILE A 69 1.37 -11.92 5.68
CA ILE A 69 0.50 -11.38 6.72
C ILE A 69 -0.95 -11.53 6.30
N THR A 70 -1.78 -12.05 7.19
CA THR A 70 -3.22 -12.17 6.95
C THR A 70 -4.03 -11.63 8.11
N ASN A 71 -5.22 -11.11 7.81
CA ASN A 71 -6.19 -10.75 8.84
C ASN A 71 -6.98 -11.99 9.28
N THR A 72 -7.38 -12.80 8.30
CA THR A 72 -8.08 -14.07 8.51
C THR A 72 -7.54 -15.13 7.54
N GLY A 73 -7.77 -16.39 7.89
CA GLY A 73 -7.39 -17.53 7.03
C GLY A 73 -5.88 -17.75 6.95
N ILE A 74 -5.52 -18.78 6.25
CA ILE A 74 -4.13 -19.20 6.00
C ILE A 74 -3.89 -19.39 4.50
N VAL A 75 -2.64 -19.30 4.07
CA VAL A 75 -2.24 -19.48 2.67
C VAL A 75 -1.73 -20.92 2.49
N GLY A 76 -2.61 -21.82 2.08
CA GLY A 76 -2.26 -23.23 1.91
C GLY A 76 -1.75 -23.86 3.21
N GLN A 77 -0.50 -24.32 3.19
CA GLN A 77 0.19 -24.87 4.38
C GLN A 77 1.32 -23.95 4.88
N GLN A 78 1.40 -22.71 4.36
CA GLN A 78 2.44 -21.77 4.74
C GLN A 78 2.11 -21.13 6.10
N SER A 79 3.16 -20.87 6.89
CA SER A 79 3.03 -20.06 8.09
C SER A 79 2.67 -18.64 7.69
N CYS A 80 1.65 -18.08 8.34
CA CYS A 80 1.22 -16.70 8.14
C CYS A 80 1.29 -15.97 9.46
N THR A 81 1.82 -14.75 9.44
CA THR A 81 1.77 -13.83 10.56
C THR A 81 0.37 -13.19 10.60
N SER A 82 -0.30 -13.23 11.75
CA SER A 82 -1.58 -12.55 11.87
C SER A 82 -1.37 -11.03 11.94
N PHE A 83 -2.27 -10.26 11.31
CA PHE A 83 -2.24 -8.81 11.42
C PHE A 83 -2.32 -8.35 12.89
N GLN A 84 -3.07 -9.07 13.74
CA GLN A 84 -3.15 -8.78 15.16
C GLN A 84 -1.80 -8.89 15.87
N SER A 85 -0.98 -9.89 15.52
CA SER A 85 0.35 -10.03 16.13
C SER A 85 1.31 -8.89 15.76
N LEU A 86 1.12 -8.24 14.61
CA LEU A 86 1.85 -7.00 14.29
C LEU A 86 1.43 -5.85 15.19
N LEU A 87 0.13 -5.71 15.46
CA LEU A 87 -0.39 -4.67 16.37
C LEU A 87 0.10 -4.87 17.80
N ASP A 88 0.30 -6.11 18.21
CA ASP A 88 0.77 -6.48 19.55
C ASP A 88 2.31 -6.37 19.68
N THR A 89 3.01 -6.11 18.58
CA THR A 89 4.47 -5.96 18.59
C THR A 89 4.84 -4.64 19.30
N PRO A 90 5.73 -4.69 20.30
CA PRO A 90 6.16 -3.49 21.00
C PRO A 90 6.76 -2.46 20.04
N VAL A 91 6.30 -1.23 20.14
CA VAL A 91 6.85 -0.13 19.35
C VAL A 91 8.23 0.24 19.91
N THR A 92 9.26 0.04 19.11
CA THR A 92 10.64 0.42 19.44
C THR A 92 11.20 1.32 18.35
N ASN A 93 11.90 2.38 18.74
CA ASN A 93 12.70 3.22 17.84
C ASN A 93 11.97 3.88 16.64
N VAL A 94 10.63 3.92 16.61
CA VAL A 94 9.88 4.55 15.49
C VAL A 94 10.30 6.00 15.28
N GLN A 95 10.53 6.73 16.38
CA GLN A 95 10.97 8.12 16.32
C GLN A 95 12.36 8.27 15.64
N GLU A 96 13.27 7.35 15.88
CA GLU A 96 14.60 7.34 15.25
C GLU A 96 14.48 7.09 13.74
N PHE A 97 13.67 6.12 13.34
CA PHE A 97 13.41 5.86 11.92
C PHE A 97 12.75 7.06 11.24
N TYR A 98 11.74 7.66 11.87
CA TYR A 98 11.07 8.84 11.32
C TYR A 98 12.05 10.00 11.10
N GLN A 99 13.00 10.23 12.01
CA GLN A 99 14.01 11.28 11.87
C GLN A 99 15.01 11.04 10.74
N THR A 100 15.15 9.80 10.27
CA THR A 100 16.03 9.43 9.15
C THR A 100 15.33 9.45 7.79
N LEU A 101 14.02 9.70 7.76
CA LEU A 101 13.28 9.76 6.50
C LEU A 101 13.72 10.97 5.68
N ASP A 102 14.05 10.70 4.42
CA ASP A 102 14.29 11.72 3.41
C ASP A 102 13.01 11.91 2.58
N GLU A 103 12.62 13.16 2.33
CA GLU A 103 11.44 13.49 1.54
C GLU A 103 11.50 12.94 0.11
N HIS A 104 12.69 12.68 -0.42
CA HIS A 104 12.91 12.09 -1.74
C HIS A 104 12.89 10.56 -1.74
N GLN A 105 12.84 9.91 -0.57
CA GLN A 105 12.66 8.46 -0.50
C GLN A 105 11.31 8.07 -1.12
N ILE A 106 11.32 6.89 -1.75
CA ILE A 106 10.09 6.32 -2.33
C ILE A 106 9.18 5.88 -1.17
N ALA A 107 7.99 6.45 -1.10
CA ALA A 107 6.96 6.08 -0.14
C ALA A 107 6.12 4.90 -0.64
N LYS A 108 5.85 4.87 -1.95
CA LYS A 108 5.06 3.80 -2.56
C LYS A 108 5.30 3.63 -4.05
N PHE A 109 4.90 2.45 -4.56
CA PHE A 109 4.78 2.19 -5.99
C PHE A 109 3.31 2.04 -6.37
N LEU A 110 2.92 2.65 -7.49
CA LEU A 110 1.64 2.44 -8.13
C LEU A 110 1.84 1.78 -9.49
N PHE A 111 1.02 0.79 -9.80
CA PHE A 111 1.09 0.11 -11.09
C PHE A 111 0.06 0.67 -12.06
N THR A 112 0.54 1.12 -13.20
CA THR A 112 -0.32 1.60 -14.30
C THR A 112 -0.51 0.51 -15.34
N SER A 113 -1.67 0.47 -15.96
CA SER A 113 -1.99 -0.50 -17.02
C SER A 113 -1.22 -0.27 -18.32
N GLY A 114 -0.39 0.77 -18.42
CA GLY A 114 0.49 1.09 -19.55
C GLY A 114 -0.03 0.69 -20.95
N SER A 115 0.53 1.24 -22.01
CA SER A 115 0.27 0.81 -23.40
C SER A 115 0.83 -0.60 -23.70
N THR A 116 1.66 -1.14 -22.82
CA THR A 116 2.23 -2.49 -22.90
C THR A 116 1.35 -3.48 -22.11
N LYS A 117 1.44 -4.77 -22.45
CA LYS A 117 0.65 -5.82 -21.78
C LYS A 117 0.91 -5.94 -20.28
N LEU A 118 2.10 -5.56 -19.80
CA LEU A 118 2.51 -5.66 -18.41
C LEU A 118 2.43 -4.32 -17.68
N PRO A 119 2.02 -4.30 -16.40
CA PRO A 119 1.96 -3.09 -15.58
C PRO A 119 3.34 -2.47 -15.38
N LYS A 120 3.40 -1.13 -15.34
CA LYS A 120 4.63 -0.39 -15.03
C LYS A 120 4.58 0.15 -13.62
N ALA A 121 5.63 -0.06 -12.84
CA ALA A 121 5.79 0.54 -11.52
C ALA A 121 6.11 2.04 -11.65
N VAL A 122 5.31 2.87 -10.99
CA VAL A 122 5.53 4.31 -10.90
C VAL A 122 5.92 4.62 -9.46
N PRO A 123 7.17 5.02 -9.19
CA PRO A 123 7.60 5.41 -7.86
C PRO A 123 6.96 6.75 -7.47
N THR A 124 6.54 6.87 -6.23
CA THR A 124 6.00 8.09 -5.64
C THR A 124 6.75 8.36 -4.35
N THR A 125 7.38 9.53 -4.23
CA THR A 125 8.13 9.93 -3.04
C THR A 125 7.23 10.54 -1.98
N HIS A 126 7.74 10.66 -0.74
CA HIS A 126 7.06 11.40 0.33
C HIS A 126 6.77 12.84 -0.08
N LEU A 127 7.76 13.53 -0.67
CA LEU A 127 7.60 14.89 -1.17
C LEU A 127 6.45 15.01 -2.18
N MET A 128 6.36 14.10 -3.15
CA MET A 128 5.29 14.12 -4.15
C MET A 128 3.89 14.02 -3.51
N LEU A 129 3.76 13.19 -2.47
CA LEU A 129 2.49 13.06 -1.73
C LEU A 129 2.14 14.35 -1.00
N CYS A 130 3.09 14.93 -0.26
CA CYS A 130 2.88 16.17 0.50
C CYS A 130 2.61 17.38 -0.42
N VAL A 131 3.40 17.53 -1.48
CA VAL A 131 3.22 18.64 -2.45
C VAL A 131 1.84 18.57 -3.11
N ASN A 132 1.35 17.38 -3.45
CA ASN A 132 0.02 17.26 -4.01
C ASN A 132 -1.07 17.77 -3.05
N GLN A 133 -0.97 17.47 -1.76
CA GLN A 133 -1.92 17.96 -0.76
C GLN A 133 -1.79 19.48 -0.56
N GLN A 134 -0.58 20.01 -0.56
CA GLN A 134 -0.36 21.46 -0.47
C GLN A 134 -0.94 22.21 -1.68
N MET A 135 -0.81 21.64 -2.88
CA MET A 135 -1.44 22.21 -4.08
C MET A 135 -2.97 22.23 -3.99
N LEU A 136 -3.56 21.20 -3.38
CA LEU A 136 -5.01 21.15 -3.14
C LEU A 136 -5.46 22.25 -2.18
N LEU A 137 -4.75 22.47 -1.07
CA LEU A 137 -5.05 23.57 -0.15
C LEU A 137 -4.91 24.94 -0.79
N GLN A 138 -3.92 25.13 -1.67
CA GLN A 138 -3.78 26.39 -2.41
C GLN A 138 -4.93 26.61 -3.41
N THR A 139 -5.50 25.52 -3.94
CA THR A 139 -6.62 25.60 -4.87
C THR A 139 -7.95 25.77 -4.15
N PHE A 140 -8.10 25.15 -3.00
CA PHE A 140 -9.30 25.13 -2.15
C PHE A 140 -8.94 25.57 -0.72
N PRO A 141 -8.61 26.84 -0.49
CA PRO A 141 -8.14 27.33 0.81
C PRO A 141 -9.18 27.17 1.93
N GLU A 142 -10.46 27.07 1.58
CA GLU A 142 -11.53 26.79 2.54
C GLU A 142 -11.41 25.45 3.23
N PHE A 143 -10.68 24.47 2.66
CA PHE A 143 -10.46 23.16 3.28
C PHE A 143 -9.64 23.24 4.57
N GLU A 144 -8.82 24.28 4.72
CA GLU A 144 -8.06 24.49 5.95
C GLU A 144 -8.97 24.87 7.14
N GLN A 145 -10.05 25.59 6.88
CA GLN A 145 -11.00 26.02 7.91
C GLN A 145 -12.17 25.06 8.08
N THR A 146 -12.56 24.41 6.99
CA THR A 146 -13.68 23.48 6.95
C THR A 146 -13.28 22.24 6.15
N PRO A 147 -12.60 21.28 6.81
CA PRO A 147 -12.17 20.06 6.14
C PRO A 147 -13.36 19.32 5.52
N PRO A 148 -13.23 18.85 4.27
CA PRO A 148 -14.33 18.17 3.58
C PRO A 148 -14.60 16.80 4.19
N VAL A 149 -15.87 16.42 4.27
CA VAL A 149 -16.28 15.04 4.54
C VAL A 149 -16.28 14.28 3.21
N LEU A 150 -15.40 13.32 3.07
CA LEU A 150 -15.24 12.55 1.84
C LEU A 150 -16.07 11.26 1.89
N LEU A 151 -16.90 11.07 0.88
CA LEU A 151 -17.47 9.77 0.55
C LEU A 151 -16.70 9.23 -0.66
N ASP A 152 -15.83 8.24 -0.41
CA ASP A 152 -14.93 7.70 -1.43
C ASP A 152 -15.26 6.23 -1.73
N TRP A 153 -15.33 5.89 -3.04
CA TRP A 153 -15.53 4.55 -3.57
C TRP A 153 -14.38 4.12 -4.50
N LEU A 154 -13.36 4.99 -4.65
CA LEU A 154 -12.25 4.75 -5.55
C LEU A 154 -11.27 3.74 -4.95
N SER A 155 -10.73 2.91 -5.81
CA SER A 155 -9.76 1.90 -5.41
C SER A 155 -8.42 2.52 -5.02
N TRP A 156 -7.88 2.11 -3.88
CA TRP A 156 -6.63 2.65 -3.35
C TRP A 156 -5.36 2.20 -4.09
N HIS A 157 -5.49 1.25 -5.01
CA HIS A 157 -4.40 0.91 -5.93
C HIS A 157 -4.27 1.89 -7.11
N HIS A 158 -5.16 2.88 -7.23
CA HIS A 158 -5.08 4.00 -8.17
C HIS A 158 -4.65 5.29 -7.47
N THR A 159 -3.95 6.14 -8.23
CA THR A 159 -3.47 7.45 -7.73
C THR A 159 -4.59 8.28 -7.13
N PHE A 160 -5.75 8.34 -7.78
CA PHE A 160 -6.83 9.20 -7.31
C PHE A 160 -7.39 8.74 -5.95
N GLY A 161 -7.75 7.48 -5.77
CA GLY A 161 -8.20 6.97 -4.48
C GLY A 161 -7.09 6.90 -3.44
N GLY A 162 -5.98 6.24 -3.78
CA GLY A 162 -4.92 5.89 -2.83
C GLY A 162 -3.87 6.97 -2.55
N SER A 163 -3.82 8.07 -3.31
CA SER A 163 -2.92 9.19 -3.02
C SER A 163 -3.70 10.47 -2.76
N HIS A 164 -4.58 10.86 -3.68
CA HIS A 164 -5.32 12.10 -3.61
C HIS A 164 -6.38 12.06 -2.47
N ASN A 165 -7.36 11.14 -2.53
CA ASN A 165 -8.46 11.14 -1.56
C ASN A 165 -8.02 10.71 -0.15
N VAL A 166 -7.21 9.66 -0.04
CA VAL A 166 -6.62 9.25 1.24
C VAL A 166 -5.72 10.37 1.79
N GLY A 167 -4.94 11.02 0.90
CA GLY A 167 -4.08 12.13 1.28
C GLY A 167 -4.85 13.32 1.85
N ILE A 168 -5.97 13.73 1.23
CA ILE A 168 -6.83 14.81 1.74
C ILE A 168 -7.28 14.49 3.18
N ALA A 169 -7.82 13.28 3.38
CA ALA A 169 -8.32 12.88 4.70
C ALA A 169 -7.22 12.92 5.77
N LEU A 170 -6.02 12.46 5.44
CA LEU A 170 -4.90 12.45 6.39
C LEU A 170 -4.32 13.85 6.61
N TYR A 171 -4.13 14.64 5.57
CA TYR A 171 -3.48 15.93 5.64
C TYR A 171 -4.32 17.00 6.34
N LEU A 172 -5.65 16.92 6.19
CA LEU A 172 -6.58 17.89 6.78
C LEU A 172 -7.12 17.44 8.15
N SER A 173 -6.81 16.22 8.60
CA SER A 173 -7.22 15.72 9.92
C SER A 173 -6.19 16.01 11.00
N LEU A 174 -5.05 16.59 10.64
CA LEU A 174 -3.98 16.99 11.53
C LEU A 174 -4.11 18.46 11.91
#